data_09a7109e8afb760098bb1a3c1cce20d5
#
_entry.id   09a7109e8afb760098bb1a3c1cce20d5
#
_cell.length_a   1.000
_cell.length_b   1.000
_cell.length_c   1.000
_cell.angle_alpha   90.00
_cell.angle_beta   90.00
_cell.angle_gamma   90.00
#
_symmetry.space_group_name_H-M   'P 1'
#
loop_
_entity.id
_entity.type
_entity.pdbx_description
1 polymer ?
#
loop_
_entity_poly.entity_id
_entity_poly.type
_entity_poly.pdbx_seq_one_letter_code
_entity_poly.pdbx_strand_id
1 'polypeptide(L)'
;MKKVISLFVVAVLICTAMVGCSKSESVATDGSTSMSKVIESLSEAFAEDTGIEVTYNATGSGAGIEAVLAGRCDIGLSSRDLKDEEKSKGLEGTILAYDGIAIIVHPDNKVADLSIETI
;
A
#
# COMPACT_ATOMS: atom_id res chain seq x y z
N MET A 1 -15.15 25.32 -51.03
CA MET A 1 -15.28 25.71 -49.61
C MET A 1 -15.83 24.58 -48.73
N LYS A 2 -17.00 23.98 -49.03
CA LYS A 2 -17.57 22.91 -48.17
C LYS A 2 -16.67 21.67 -48.01
N LYS A 3 -15.95 21.24 -49.05
CA LYS A 3 -15.02 20.07 -48.96
C LYS A 3 -13.78 20.33 -48.12
N VAL A 4 -13.27 21.57 -48.10
CA VAL A 4 -12.10 21.95 -47.31
C VAL A 4 -12.46 22.05 -45.82
N ILE A 5 -13.62 22.59 -45.52
CA ILE A 5 -14.15 22.66 -44.17
C ILE A 5 -14.38 21.25 -43.61
N SER A 6 -14.92 20.31 -44.41
CA SER A 6 -15.10 18.92 -44.01
C SER A 6 -13.78 18.20 -43.69
N LEU A 7 -12.72 18.46 -44.47
CA LEU A 7 -11.40 17.88 -44.21
C LEU A 7 -10.78 18.43 -42.91
N PHE A 8 -10.97 19.73 -42.65
CA PHE A 8 -10.46 20.36 -41.42
C PHE A 8 -11.16 19.84 -40.15
N VAL A 9 -12.48 19.62 -40.21
CA VAL A 9 -13.24 19.07 -39.10
C VAL A 9 -12.82 17.62 -38.81
N VAL A 10 -12.57 16.81 -39.84
CA VAL A 10 -12.08 15.43 -39.67
C VAL A 10 -10.66 15.42 -39.08
N ALA A 11 -9.78 16.31 -39.51
CA ALA A 11 -8.43 16.41 -38.95
C ALA A 11 -8.40 16.83 -37.48
N VAL A 12 -9.27 17.77 -37.09
CA VAL A 12 -9.42 18.19 -35.66
C VAL A 12 -9.99 17.05 -34.79
N LEU A 13 -10.94 16.28 -35.30
CA LEU A 13 -11.48 15.11 -34.60
C LEU A 13 -10.44 13.98 -34.37
N ILE A 14 -9.54 13.79 -35.34
CA ILE A 14 -8.44 12.80 -35.20
C ILE A 14 -7.40 13.25 -34.17
N CYS A 15 -7.09 14.56 -34.12
CA CYS A 15 -6.15 15.10 -33.12
C CYS A 15 -6.66 14.99 -31.69
N THR A 16 -7.97 15.06 -31.46
CA THR A 16 -8.54 14.91 -30.08
C THR A 16 -8.54 13.46 -29.58
N ALA A 17 -8.47 12.47 -30.47
CA ALA A 17 -8.41 11.06 -30.09
C ALA A 17 -7.01 10.60 -29.61
N MET A 18 -5.98 11.44 -29.77
CA MET A 18 -4.61 11.12 -29.34
C MET A 18 -4.26 11.62 -27.94
N VAL A 19 -5.19 12.21 -27.19
CA VAL A 19 -5.00 12.45 -25.77
C VAL A 19 -5.28 11.11 -25.06
N GLY A 20 -4.37 10.16 -25.26
CA GLY A 20 -4.33 8.92 -24.51
C GLY A 20 -4.23 9.27 -23.03
N CYS A 21 -5.17 8.81 -22.19
CA CYS A 21 -4.98 8.76 -20.78
C CYS A 21 -3.65 8.06 -20.51
N SER A 22 -2.64 8.80 -20.12
CA SER A 22 -1.48 8.24 -19.45
C SER A 22 -2.02 7.62 -18.17
N LYS A 23 -2.19 6.30 -18.16
CA LYS A 23 -2.50 5.56 -16.95
C LYS A 23 -1.24 5.73 -16.12
N SER A 24 -1.27 6.60 -15.11
CA SER A 24 -0.19 6.65 -14.13
C SER A 24 -0.12 5.27 -13.49
N GLU A 25 1.04 4.64 -13.56
CA GLU A 25 1.27 3.40 -12.83
C GLU A 25 1.10 3.71 -11.34
N SER A 26 0.38 2.86 -10.64
CA SER A 26 0.16 3.00 -9.21
C SER A 26 0.24 1.63 -8.55
N VAL A 27 0.73 1.59 -7.31
CA VAL A 27 0.77 0.40 -6.46
C VAL A 27 -0.27 0.56 -5.36
N ALA A 28 -1.19 -0.38 -5.27
CA ALA A 28 -2.21 -0.42 -4.22
C ALA A 28 -1.75 -1.27 -3.04
N THR A 29 -1.71 -0.69 -1.84
CA THR A 29 -1.38 -1.42 -0.61
C THR A 29 -2.54 -1.36 0.37
N ASP A 30 -2.73 -2.44 1.13
CA ASP A 30 -3.80 -2.56 2.11
C ASP A 30 -3.32 -3.37 3.32
N GLY A 31 -3.74 -3.02 4.53
CA GLY A 31 -3.48 -3.86 5.69
C GLY A 31 -3.16 -3.13 6.99
N SER A 32 -2.10 -3.60 7.66
CA SER A 32 -1.74 -3.26 9.04
C SER A 32 -1.69 -1.77 9.33
N THR A 33 -2.50 -1.32 10.28
CA THR A 33 -2.53 0.07 10.77
C THR A 33 -1.24 0.47 11.50
N SER A 34 -0.52 -0.49 12.09
CA SER A 34 0.75 -0.23 12.77
C SER A 34 1.86 0.19 11.80
N MET A 35 1.71 -0.14 10.52
CA MET A 35 2.70 0.19 9.49
C MET A 35 2.48 1.56 8.84
N SER A 36 1.44 2.31 9.19
CA SER A 36 1.05 3.56 8.53
C SER A 36 2.22 4.52 8.31
N LYS A 37 2.95 4.88 9.37
CA LYS A 37 4.06 5.83 9.27
C LYS A 37 5.21 5.35 8.40
N VAL A 38 5.52 4.06 8.45
CA VAL A 38 6.59 3.46 7.64
C VAL A 38 6.18 3.46 6.18
N ILE A 39 4.95 3.05 5.88
CA ILE A 39 4.45 2.99 4.51
C ILE A 39 4.27 4.39 3.91
N GLU A 40 3.79 5.37 4.66
CA GLU A 40 3.71 6.77 4.21
C GLU A 40 5.08 7.28 3.77
N SER A 41 6.12 7.13 4.62
CA SER A 41 7.47 7.57 4.27
C SER A 41 8.08 6.81 3.10
N LEU A 42 7.85 5.50 3.00
CA LEU A 42 8.33 4.70 1.87
C LEU A 42 7.62 5.05 0.57
N SER A 43 6.31 5.32 0.64
CA SER A 43 5.51 5.71 -0.51
C SER A 43 5.95 7.05 -1.10
N GLU A 44 6.24 8.04 -0.25
CA GLU A 44 6.78 9.33 -0.67
C GLU A 44 8.13 9.17 -1.38
N ALA A 45 9.08 8.46 -0.75
CA ALA A 45 10.39 8.23 -1.35
C ALA A 45 10.31 7.43 -2.66
N PHE A 46 9.44 6.42 -2.72
CA PHE A 46 9.25 5.63 -3.92
C PHE A 46 8.63 6.44 -5.07
N ALA A 47 7.67 7.31 -4.75
CA ALA A 47 7.05 8.19 -5.74
C ALA A 47 8.04 9.25 -6.27
N GLU A 48 8.91 9.79 -5.40
CA GLU A 48 9.98 10.72 -5.81
C GLU A 48 10.99 10.05 -6.76
N ASP A 49 11.37 8.80 -6.47
CA ASP A 49 12.38 8.08 -7.26
C ASP A 49 11.85 7.54 -8.59
N THR A 50 10.60 7.08 -8.61
CA THR A 50 10.05 6.31 -9.74
C THR A 50 8.95 7.04 -10.51
N GLY A 51 8.31 8.03 -9.90
CA GLY A 51 7.09 8.65 -10.42
C GLY A 51 5.84 7.78 -10.30
N ILE A 52 5.93 6.64 -9.59
CA ILE A 52 4.81 5.70 -9.36
C ILE A 52 4.13 6.03 -8.05
N GLU A 53 2.84 6.28 -8.08
CA GLU A 53 2.05 6.56 -6.89
C GLU A 53 1.75 5.29 -6.10
N VAL A 54 1.89 5.33 -4.76
CA VAL A 54 1.50 4.24 -3.86
C VAL A 54 0.29 4.66 -3.05
N THR A 55 -0.78 3.89 -3.11
CA THR A 55 -1.96 4.09 -2.28
C THR A 55 -1.95 3.13 -1.09
N TYR A 56 -2.39 3.60 0.08
CA TYR A 56 -2.42 2.80 1.30
C TYR A 56 -3.77 2.88 2.01
N ASN A 57 -4.35 1.71 2.30
CA ASN A 57 -5.55 1.54 3.10
C ASN A 57 -5.23 0.86 4.43
N ALA A 58 -5.48 1.55 5.54
CA ALA A 58 -5.22 1.05 6.89
C ALA A 58 -6.41 0.23 7.42
N THR A 59 -6.57 -1.01 6.97
CA THR A 59 -7.71 -1.87 7.30
C THR A 59 -7.41 -2.95 8.34
N GLY A 60 -6.13 -3.13 8.68
CA GLY A 60 -5.63 -4.16 9.59
C GLY A 60 -5.05 -5.38 8.86
N SER A 61 -4.10 -6.07 9.52
CA SER A 61 -3.31 -7.16 8.90
C SER A 61 -4.16 -8.26 8.26
N GLY A 62 -5.24 -8.68 8.92
CA GLY A 62 -6.12 -9.73 8.38
C GLY A 62 -6.81 -9.31 7.08
N ALA A 63 -7.36 -8.10 7.06
CA ALA A 63 -8.04 -7.56 5.88
C ALA A 63 -7.08 -7.34 4.70
N GLY A 64 -5.84 -6.87 4.97
CA GLY A 64 -4.80 -6.73 3.96
C GLY A 64 -4.39 -8.06 3.34
N ILE A 65 -4.24 -9.11 4.16
CA ILE A 65 -3.96 -10.47 3.67
C ILE A 65 -5.10 -10.98 2.78
N GLU A 66 -6.35 -10.78 3.19
CA GLU A 66 -7.51 -11.14 2.36
C GLU A 66 -7.61 -10.30 1.08
N ALA A 67 -7.24 -9.03 1.14
CA ALA A 67 -7.27 -8.14 -0.01
C ALA A 67 -6.27 -8.59 -1.09
N VAL A 68 -5.02 -8.90 -0.71
CA VAL A 68 -4.02 -9.38 -1.66
C VAL A 68 -4.36 -10.76 -2.22
N LEU A 69 -4.90 -11.68 -1.41
CA LEU A 69 -5.38 -12.99 -1.88
C LEU A 69 -6.52 -12.87 -2.90
N ALA A 70 -7.36 -11.86 -2.74
CA ALA A 70 -8.47 -11.59 -3.66
C ALA A 70 -8.08 -10.70 -4.85
N GLY A 71 -6.81 -10.31 -5.00
CA GLY A 71 -6.36 -9.42 -6.06
C GLY A 71 -6.92 -8.00 -5.99
N ARG A 72 -7.34 -7.54 -4.81
CA ARG A 72 -7.86 -6.18 -4.61
C ARG A 72 -6.76 -5.14 -4.31
N CYS A 73 -5.58 -5.59 -3.95
CA CYS A 73 -4.38 -4.78 -3.82
C CYS A 73 -3.17 -5.55 -4.33
N ASP A 74 -2.09 -4.84 -4.59
CA ASP A 74 -0.85 -5.42 -5.10
C ASP A 74 0.02 -5.95 -3.95
N ILE A 75 0.00 -5.27 -2.80
CA ILE A 75 0.79 -5.62 -1.62
C ILE A 75 -0.10 -5.62 -0.38
N GLY A 76 -0.14 -6.75 0.31
CA GLY A 76 -0.77 -6.88 1.63
C GLY A 76 0.23 -6.53 2.74
N LEU A 77 -0.17 -5.70 3.69
CA LEU A 77 0.66 -5.25 4.82
C LEU A 77 0.25 -5.97 6.10
N SER A 78 1.20 -6.59 6.77
CA SER A 78 0.95 -7.34 8.00
C SER A 78 1.96 -7.00 9.10
N SER A 79 1.49 -6.81 10.32
CA SER A 79 2.32 -6.67 11.53
C SER A 79 2.47 -7.99 12.29
N ARG A 80 2.17 -9.11 11.66
CA ARG A 80 2.38 -10.47 12.15
C ARG A 80 2.88 -11.39 11.04
N ASP A 81 3.43 -12.51 11.42
CA ASP A 81 3.77 -13.56 10.47
C ASP A 81 2.54 -14.11 9.74
N LEU A 82 2.78 -14.57 8.52
CA LEU A 82 1.77 -15.30 7.76
C LEU A 82 1.53 -16.68 8.39
N LYS A 83 0.25 -17.03 8.52
CA LYS A 83 -0.16 -18.38 8.94
C LYS A 83 0.16 -19.39 7.83
N ASP A 84 0.28 -20.66 8.22
CA ASP A 84 0.57 -21.74 7.24
C ASP A 84 -0.51 -21.87 6.16
N GLU A 85 -1.77 -21.61 6.53
CA GLU A 85 -2.90 -21.56 5.59
C GLU A 85 -2.77 -20.42 4.57
N GLU A 86 -2.21 -19.28 4.98
CA GLU A 86 -1.99 -18.11 4.12
C GLU A 86 -0.82 -18.37 3.16
N LYS A 87 0.27 -18.96 3.67
CA LYS A 87 1.41 -19.41 2.86
C LYS A 87 1.02 -20.47 1.85
N SER A 88 0.16 -21.42 2.24
CA SER A 88 -0.30 -22.48 1.34
C SER A 88 -1.12 -21.97 0.15
N LYS A 89 -1.67 -20.76 0.25
CA LYS A 89 -2.35 -20.06 -0.84
C LYS A 89 -1.41 -19.27 -1.76
N GLY A 90 -0.10 -19.42 -1.58
CA GLY A 90 0.91 -18.82 -2.44
C GLY A 90 1.38 -17.42 -1.98
N LEU A 91 1.04 -17.00 -0.75
CA LEU A 91 1.57 -15.75 -0.23
C LEU A 91 3.01 -15.94 0.29
N GLU A 92 3.85 -14.98 -0.06
CA GLU A 92 5.20 -14.83 0.47
C GLU A 92 5.29 -13.55 1.29
N GLY A 93 5.96 -13.63 2.45
CA GLY A 93 6.16 -12.49 3.35
C GLY A 93 7.59 -11.98 3.28
N THR A 94 7.75 -10.68 3.05
CA THR A 94 9.04 -9.98 3.16
C THR A 94 9.03 -9.12 4.42
N ILE A 95 10.02 -9.31 5.30
CA ILE A 95 10.16 -8.51 6.52
C ILE A 95 10.74 -7.14 6.14
N LEU A 96 10.00 -6.08 6.43
CA LEU A 96 10.44 -4.69 6.21
C LEU A 96 11.19 -4.14 7.42
N ALA A 97 10.69 -4.41 8.64
CA ALA A 97 11.27 -3.91 9.89
C ALA A 97 10.80 -4.78 11.06
N TYR A 98 11.50 -4.65 12.18
CA TYR A 98 11.06 -5.19 13.46
C TYR A 98 10.55 -4.04 14.32
N ASP A 99 9.40 -4.24 14.97
CA ASP A 99 8.82 -3.30 15.92
C ASP A 99 9.03 -3.83 17.34
N GLY A 100 9.26 -2.93 18.28
CA GLY A 100 9.46 -3.24 19.68
C GLY A 100 8.38 -2.62 20.55
N ILE A 101 7.69 -3.43 21.33
CA ILE A 101 6.73 -2.97 22.34
C ILE A 101 7.45 -2.83 23.68
N ALA A 102 7.42 -1.62 24.24
CA ALA A 102 7.95 -1.33 25.57
C ALA A 102 6.82 -1.00 26.54
N ILE A 103 6.83 -1.65 27.69
CA ILE A 103 5.93 -1.29 28.80
C ILE A 103 6.60 -0.17 29.59
N ILE A 104 5.92 0.96 29.67
CA ILE A 104 6.40 2.09 30.46
C ILE A 104 5.50 2.27 31.69
N VAL A 105 6.13 2.60 32.81
CA VAL A 105 5.46 2.86 34.09
C VAL A 105 5.84 4.26 34.60
N HIS A 106 5.01 4.81 35.46
CA HIS A 106 5.33 6.08 36.13
C HIS A 106 6.61 5.95 36.97
N PRO A 107 7.46 7.00 37.07
CA PRO A 107 8.72 6.95 37.84
C PRO A 107 8.55 6.52 39.30
N ASP A 108 7.41 6.82 39.92
CA ASP A 108 7.11 6.45 41.32
C ASP A 108 6.58 5.00 41.43
N ASN A 109 6.39 4.29 40.33
CA ASN A 109 5.96 2.91 40.35
C ASN A 109 7.11 2.03 40.84
N LYS A 110 6.80 1.17 41.85
CA LYS A 110 7.80 0.30 42.48
C LYS A 110 8.01 -1.03 41.77
N VAL A 111 7.30 -1.27 40.67
CA VAL A 111 7.49 -2.48 39.86
C VAL A 111 8.81 -2.37 39.11
N ALA A 112 9.75 -3.23 39.45
CA ALA A 112 11.08 -3.28 38.87
C ALA A 112 11.21 -4.33 37.77
N ASP A 113 10.36 -5.35 37.81
CA ASP A 113 10.37 -6.45 36.83
C ASP A 113 8.98 -7.07 36.69
N LEU A 114 8.64 -7.50 35.48
CA LEU A 114 7.41 -8.21 35.17
C LEU A 114 7.75 -9.40 34.27
N SER A 115 7.31 -10.58 34.62
CA SER A 115 7.41 -11.72 33.72
C SER A 115 6.40 -11.62 32.59
N ILE A 116 6.67 -12.27 31.45
CA ILE A 116 5.77 -12.31 30.29
C ILE A 116 4.40 -12.86 30.66
N GLU A 117 4.35 -13.82 31.64
CA GLU A 117 3.09 -14.38 32.10
C GLU A 117 2.26 -13.40 32.97
N THR A 118 2.88 -12.29 33.41
CA THR A 118 2.24 -11.29 34.27
C THR A 118 1.69 -10.11 33.46
N ILE A 119 2.12 -9.99 32.21
CA ILE A 119 1.70 -8.98 31.23
C ILE A 119 0.55 -9.48 30.38
#